data_e776cf0765ba11be66ff80eb95c5913f
#
_entry.id   e776cf0765ba11be66ff80eb95c5913f
#
_cell.length_a   1.000
_cell.length_b   1.000
_cell.length_c   1.000
_cell.angle_alpha   90.00
_cell.angle_beta   90.00
_cell.angle_gamma   90.00
#
_symmetry.space_group_name_H-M   'P 1'
#
loop_
_entity.id
_entity.type
_entity.pdbx_description
1 polymer ?
#
loop_
_entity_poly.entity_id
_entity_poly.type
_entity_poly.pdbx_seq_one_letter_code
_entity_poly.pdbx_strand_id
1 'polypeptide(L)'
;MKLTGFRIQNFRSIIDTGWTYLSPDNITGLIGQNESGKTSILEALNSFYTGTISEDILRSDLSLPCVHCIFEIVKVDVEKELNEKILPGGVIDEIKKKEIIFLKRSWGEDITSHIELAGDEVLKIYKRFYDKREKEEINIRERIEEAINEHDNAVRTAEKAFFEKEEKHQELEA
;
A
#
# COMPACT_ATOMS: atom_id res chain seq x y z
N MET A 1 10.42 7.07 -4.35
CA MET A 1 9.11 7.23 -3.68
C MET A 1 8.30 5.95 -3.86
N LYS A 2 7.60 5.50 -2.81
CA LYS A 2 6.76 4.30 -2.83
C LYS A 2 5.30 4.70 -2.65
N LEU A 3 4.41 4.27 -3.55
CA LEU A 3 2.97 4.44 -3.38
C LEU A 3 2.50 3.49 -2.27
N THR A 4 1.85 4.03 -1.24
CA THR A 4 1.39 3.26 -0.07
C THR A 4 -0.12 3.24 0.09
N GLY A 5 -0.82 4.15 -0.58
CA GLY A 5 -2.27 4.17 -0.57
C GLY A 5 -2.85 5.11 -1.61
N PHE A 6 -4.13 4.91 -1.91
CA PHE A 6 -4.87 5.75 -2.86
C PHE A 6 -6.36 5.84 -2.49
N ARG A 7 -7.02 6.84 -3.04
CA ARG A 7 -8.47 6.99 -3.09
C ARG A 7 -8.85 7.55 -4.45
N ILE A 8 -9.80 6.93 -5.10
CA ILE A 8 -10.27 7.32 -6.43
C ILE A 8 -11.72 7.73 -6.31
N GLN A 9 -12.06 8.88 -6.85
CA GLN A 9 -13.42 9.42 -6.84
C GLN A 9 -13.84 9.83 -8.24
N ASN A 10 -15.07 9.53 -8.59
CA ASN A 10 -15.73 9.94 -9.83
C ASN A 10 -14.97 9.56 -11.12
N PHE A 11 -14.37 8.38 -11.13
CA PHE A 11 -13.58 7.90 -12.27
C PHE A 11 -14.29 6.72 -12.95
N ARG A 12 -14.82 6.92 -14.13
CA ARG A 12 -15.67 5.93 -14.86
C ARG A 12 -16.83 5.43 -13.96
N SER A 13 -16.88 4.11 -13.71
CA SER A 13 -17.87 3.49 -12.83
C SER A 13 -17.60 3.68 -11.34
N ILE A 14 -16.40 4.15 -10.98
CA ILE A 14 -16.02 4.34 -9.58
C ILE A 14 -16.61 5.65 -9.07
N ILE A 15 -17.47 5.56 -8.05
CA ILE A 15 -17.97 6.72 -7.32
C ILE A 15 -16.92 7.15 -6.28
N ASP A 16 -16.54 6.24 -5.40
CA ASP A 16 -15.52 6.44 -4.37
C ASP A 16 -15.00 5.08 -3.88
N THR A 17 -13.71 4.86 -3.97
CA THR A 17 -13.09 3.63 -3.42
C THR A 17 -12.93 3.67 -1.90
N GLY A 18 -13.11 4.85 -1.27
CA GLY A 18 -12.53 5.08 0.03
C GLY A 18 -11.00 4.99 -0.01
N TRP A 19 -10.37 5.09 1.17
CA TRP A 19 -8.92 4.89 1.27
C TRP A 19 -8.56 3.41 1.14
N THR A 20 -7.76 3.10 0.13
CA THR A 20 -7.21 1.77 -0.14
C THR A 20 -5.71 1.81 0.09
N TYR A 21 -5.20 0.92 0.94
CA TYR A 21 -3.77 0.84 1.26
C TYR A 21 -3.15 -0.34 0.53
N LEU A 22 -1.95 -0.11 0.01
CA LEU A 22 -1.16 -1.14 -0.65
C LEU A 22 -0.39 -1.98 0.36
N SER A 23 -0.04 -3.20 -0.01
CA SER A 23 0.73 -4.08 0.85
C SER A 23 2.15 -3.56 1.06
N PRO A 24 2.70 -3.64 2.28
CA PRO A 24 4.06 -3.18 2.57
C PRO A 24 5.15 -4.01 1.89
N ASP A 25 4.85 -5.26 1.49
CA ASP A 25 5.75 -6.15 0.76
C ASP A 25 5.89 -5.82 -0.74
N ASN A 26 5.30 -4.72 -1.20
CA ASN A 26 5.27 -4.24 -2.58
C ASN A 26 4.46 -5.13 -3.56
N ILE A 27 3.68 -6.09 -3.05
CA ILE A 27 2.81 -6.93 -3.87
C ILE A 27 1.36 -6.69 -3.45
N THR A 28 0.56 -6.12 -4.35
CA THR A 28 -0.88 -5.91 -4.12
C THR A 28 -1.66 -6.48 -5.27
N GLY A 29 -2.55 -7.43 -4.99
CA GLY A 29 -3.44 -8.04 -5.97
C GLY A 29 -4.83 -7.42 -5.93
N LEU A 30 -5.38 -7.08 -7.09
CA LEU A 30 -6.78 -6.69 -7.25
C LEU A 30 -7.58 -7.92 -7.67
N ILE A 31 -8.44 -8.40 -6.78
CA ILE A 31 -9.28 -9.58 -7.01
C ILE A 31 -10.74 -9.15 -7.12
N GLY A 32 -11.47 -9.73 -8.04
CA GLY A 32 -12.90 -9.45 -8.22
C GLY A 32 -13.42 -10.00 -9.55
N GLN A 33 -14.74 -10.01 -9.71
CA GLN A 33 -15.41 -10.43 -10.93
C GLN A 33 -15.02 -9.53 -12.13
N ASN A 34 -15.31 -9.97 -13.34
CA ASN A 34 -15.21 -9.11 -14.52
C ASN A 34 -16.13 -7.91 -14.33
N GLU A 35 -15.69 -6.75 -14.86
CA GLU A 35 -16.41 -5.47 -14.73
C GLU A 35 -16.50 -4.88 -13.31
N SER A 36 -15.82 -5.46 -12.33
CA SER A 36 -15.79 -4.94 -10.94
C SER A 36 -14.96 -3.67 -10.73
N GLY A 37 -14.47 -3.04 -11.80
CA GLY A 37 -13.70 -1.78 -11.73
C GLY A 37 -12.19 -1.94 -11.54
N LYS A 38 -11.63 -3.17 -11.57
CA LYS A 38 -10.17 -3.39 -11.43
C LYS A 38 -9.34 -2.60 -12.44
N THR A 39 -9.74 -2.66 -13.71
CA THR A 39 -9.09 -1.90 -14.79
C THR A 39 -9.22 -0.40 -14.58
N SER A 40 -10.38 0.07 -14.12
CA SER A 40 -10.61 1.49 -13.81
C SER A 40 -9.71 2.00 -12.69
N ILE A 41 -9.39 1.16 -11.69
CA ILE A 41 -8.42 1.49 -10.64
C ILE A 41 -7.02 1.69 -11.23
N LEU A 42 -6.54 0.72 -12.04
CA LEU A 42 -5.21 0.81 -12.66
C LEU A 42 -5.11 2.01 -13.60
N GLU A 43 -6.18 2.26 -14.35
CA GLU A 43 -6.26 3.40 -15.26
C GLU A 43 -6.26 4.74 -14.52
N ALA A 44 -6.99 4.85 -13.41
CA ALA A 44 -6.98 6.04 -12.57
C ALA A 44 -5.59 6.33 -11.98
N LEU A 45 -4.87 5.30 -11.53
CA LEU A 45 -3.50 5.45 -11.04
C LEU A 45 -2.53 5.83 -12.17
N ASN A 46 -2.70 5.28 -13.37
CA ASN A 46 -1.93 5.68 -14.54
C ASN A 46 -2.22 7.14 -14.93
N SER A 47 -3.49 7.54 -14.92
CA SER A 47 -3.90 8.93 -15.18
C SER A 47 -3.36 9.88 -14.11
N PHE A 48 -3.30 9.46 -12.85
CA PHE A 48 -2.64 10.23 -11.80
C PHE A 48 -1.17 10.49 -12.15
N TYR A 49 -0.46 9.50 -12.65
CA TYR A 49 0.95 9.62 -13.03
C TYR A 49 1.14 10.48 -14.28
N THR A 50 0.40 10.20 -15.35
CA THR A 50 0.54 10.89 -16.65
C THR A 50 -0.06 12.29 -16.66
N GLY A 51 -1.04 12.57 -15.80
CA GLY A 51 -1.80 13.81 -15.78
C GLY A 51 -2.91 13.88 -16.83
N THR A 52 -3.08 12.86 -17.65
CA THR A 52 -4.01 12.85 -18.77
C THR A 52 -5.19 11.90 -18.53
N ILE A 53 -6.36 12.32 -18.96
CA ILE A 53 -7.57 11.48 -19.04
C ILE A 53 -8.19 11.64 -20.43
N SER A 54 -8.99 10.65 -20.83
CA SER A 54 -9.85 10.73 -22.01
C SER A 54 -11.28 11.14 -21.62
N GLU A 55 -12.04 11.68 -22.56
CA GLU A 55 -13.40 12.16 -22.30
C GLU A 55 -14.36 11.08 -21.78
N ASP A 56 -14.13 9.80 -22.15
CA ASP A 56 -14.93 8.68 -21.72
C ASP A 56 -14.79 8.34 -20.22
N ILE A 57 -13.84 8.97 -19.54
CA ILE A 57 -13.64 8.86 -18.09
C ILE A 57 -14.63 9.74 -17.33
N LEU A 58 -15.05 10.86 -17.94
CA LEU A 58 -16.00 11.79 -17.34
C LEU A 58 -17.36 11.10 -17.17
N ARG A 59 -17.95 11.31 -16.02
CA ARG A 59 -19.26 10.75 -15.69
C ARG A 59 -20.37 11.61 -16.27
N SER A 60 -21.48 10.95 -16.63
CA SER A 60 -22.68 11.62 -17.14
C SER A 60 -23.35 12.55 -16.14
N ASP A 61 -23.08 12.39 -14.84
CA ASP A 61 -23.58 13.25 -13.75
C ASP A 61 -22.72 14.51 -13.54
N LEU A 62 -21.77 14.78 -14.42
CA LEU A 62 -20.84 15.92 -14.36
C LEU A 62 -19.93 15.95 -13.12
N SER A 63 -19.86 14.88 -12.36
CA SER A 63 -18.91 14.79 -11.26
C SER A 63 -17.49 14.61 -11.79
N LEU A 64 -16.60 15.49 -11.34
CA LEU A 64 -15.22 15.55 -11.84
C LEU A 64 -14.33 14.48 -11.20
N PRO A 65 -13.47 13.82 -11.97
CA PRO A 65 -12.58 12.78 -11.47
C PRO A 65 -11.50 13.36 -10.56
N CYS A 66 -11.21 12.61 -9.50
CA CYS A 66 -10.18 12.97 -8.55
C CYS A 66 -9.47 11.71 -8.03
N VAL A 67 -8.15 11.76 -8.00
CA VAL A 67 -7.32 10.68 -7.51
C VAL A 67 -6.37 11.22 -6.44
N HIS A 68 -6.42 10.60 -5.28
CA HIS A 68 -5.52 10.88 -4.16
C HIS A 68 -4.51 9.76 -4.06
N CYS A 69 -3.25 10.10 -3.88
CA CYS A 69 -2.15 9.15 -3.69
C CYS A 69 -1.32 9.52 -2.47
N ILE A 70 -0.92 8.50 -1.73
CA ILE A 70 -0.03 8.63 -0.59
C ILE A 70 1.30 7.99 -0.96
N PHE A 71 2.38 8.73 -0.79
CA PHE A 71 3.73 8.27 -1.07
C PHE A 71 4.58 8.32 0.18
N GLU A 72 5.27 7.24 0.43
CA GLU A 72 6.40 7.20 1.35
C GLU A 72 7.66 7.68 0.63
N ILE A 73 8.42 8.55 1.29
CA ILE A 73 9.62 9.15 0.74
C ILE A 73 10.83 8.45 1.34
N VAL A 74 11.55 7.71 0.51
CA VAL A 74 12.87 7.21 0.88
C VAL A 74 13.87 8.31 0.56
N LYS A 75 14.58 8.81 1.57
CA LYS A 75 15.47 10.01 1.49
C LYS A 75 16.48 9.99 0.33
N VAL A 76 16.88 8.81 -0.11
CA VAL A 76 17.89 8.63 -1.18
C VAL A 76 17.33 8.89 -2.57
N ASP A 77 16.01 8.73 -2.77
CA ASP A 77 15.40 8.81 -4.11
C ASP A 77 14.87 10.21 -4.45
N VAL A 78 14.66 11.05 -3.42
CA VAL A 78 14.05 12.39 -3.59
C VAL A 78 14.88 13.30 -4.50
N GLU A 79 16.19 13.24 -4.41
CA GLU A 79 17.08 14.10 -5.22
C GLU A 79 17.18 13.66 -6.68
N LYS A 80 16.96 12.37 -6.97
CA LYS A 80 17.01 11.84 -8.33
C LYS A 80 15.70 11.94 -9.08
N GLU A 81 14.57 11.80 -8.38
CA GLU A 81 13.24 11.69 -8.99
C GLU A 81 12.46 13.00 -9.00
N LEU A 82 12.68 13.88 -8.02
CA LEU A 82 12.02 15.17 -7.95
C LEU A 82 12.85 16.23 -8.71
N ASN A 83 12.54 16.35 -9.97
CA ASN A 83 13.14 17.35 -10.83
C ASN A 83 12.33 18.66 -10.73
N GLU A 84 13.00 19.81 -10.63
CA GLU A 84 12.42 21.16 -10.62
C GLU A 84 11.49 21.44 -11.83
N LYS A 85 11.59 20.65 -12.88
CA LYS A 85 10.70 20.71 -14.05
C LYS A 85 9.27 20.19 -13.78
N ILE A 86 9.08 19.41 -12.69
CA ILE A 86 7.80 18.75 -12.38
C ILE A 86 7.09 19.48 -11.24
N LEU A 87 7.82 20.03 -10.27
CA LEU A 87 7.26 20.71 -9.11
C LEU A 87 8.00 22.01 -8.84
N PRO A 88 7.32 23.07 -8.37
CA PRO A 88 7.96 24.30 -7.91
C PRO A 88 8.97 24.04 -6.79
N GLY A 89 10.11 24.74 -6.79
CA GLY A 89 11.21 24.51 -5.85
C GLY A 89 10.82 24.54 -4.36
N GLY A 90 9.90 25.44 -3.96
CA GLY A 90 9.40 25.50 -2.59
C GLY A 90 8.61 24.25 -2.16
N VAL A 91 7.96 23.57 -3.10
CA VAL A 91 7.25 22.30 -2.85
C VAL A 91 8.26 21.17 -2.65
N ILE A 92 9.35 21.18 -3.40
CA ILE A 92 10.43 20.19 -3.26
C ILE A 92 11.07 20.27 -1.88
N ASP A 93 11.31 21.48 -1.37
CA ASP A 93 11.90 21.68 -0.04
C ASP A 93 10.96 21.23 1.10
N GLU A 94 9.66 21.38 0.93
CA GLU A 94 8.68 20.84 1.88
C GLU A 94 8.61 19.32 1.82
N ILE A 95 8.66 18.73 0.62
CA ILE A 95 8.66 17.29 0.42
C ILE A 95 9.89 16.65 1.07
N LYS A 96 11.08 17.24 0.92
CA LYS A 96 12.33 16.76 1.53
C LYS A 96 12.27 16.67 3.07
N LYS A 97 11.39 17.42 3.70
CA LYS A 97 11.20 17.43 5.17
C LYS A 97 10.18 16.41 5.66
N LYS A 98 9.41 15.80 4.75
CA LYS A 98 8.32 14.88 5.10
C LYS A 98 8.70 13.44 4.74
N GLU A 99 8.41 12.51 5.61
CA GLU A 99 8.57 11.07 5.33
C GLU A 99 7.45 10.53 4.44
N ILE A 100 6.30 11.21 4.47
CA ILE A 100 5.08 10.86 3.74
C ILE A 100 4.53 12.11 3.08
N ILE A 101 4.19 12.01 1.80
CA ILE A 101 3.48 13.06 1.06
C ILE A 101 2.11 12.57 0.59
N PHE A 102 1.22 13.51 0.56
CA PHE A 102 -0.13 13.37 0.10
C PHE A 102 -0.33 14.23 -1.13
N LEU A 103 -0.61 13.58 -2.25
CA LEU A 103 -0.88 14.27 -3.50
C LEU A 103 -2.32 14.00 -3.93
N LYS A 104 -3.00 15.03 -4.39
CA LYS A 104 -4.29 14.94 -5.02
C LYS A 104 -4.17 15.47 -6.44
N ARG A 105 -4.64 14.71 -7.41
CA ARG A 105 -4.84 15.17 -8.77
C ARG A 105 -6.31 15.17 -9.10
N SER A 106 -6.78 16.30 -9.62
CA SER A 106 -8.15 16.50 -10.09
C SER A 106 -8.14 16.99 -11.52
N TRP A 107 -9.20 16.72 -12.26
CA TRP A 107 -9.39 17.17 -13.63
C TRP A 107 -10.63 18.05 -13.71
N GLY A 108 -10.55 19.11 -14.51
CA GLY A 108 -11.67 19.98 -14.85
C GLY A 108 -12.53 19.39 -15.97
N GLU A 109 -13.62 20.08 -16.31
CA GLU A 109 -14.48 19.73 -17.46
C GLU A 109 -13.73 19.76 -18.79
N ASP A 110 -12.70 20.59 -18.89
CA ASP A 110 -11.80 20.73 -20.02
C ASP A 110 -10.68 19.67 -20.05
N ILE A 111 -10.77 18.66 -19.16
CA ILE A 111 -9.77 17.61 -18.93
C ILE A 111 -8.37 18.10 -18.53
N THR A 112 -8.22 19.38 -18.21
CA THR A 112 -6.97 19.88 -17.63
C THR A 112 -6.78 19.35 -16.21
N SER A 113 -5.56 18.93 -15.91
CA SER A 113 -5.25 18.37 -14.58
C SER A 113 -4.58 19.38 -13.67
N HIS A 114 -4.95 19.32 -12.40
CA HIS A 114 -4.32 20.06 -11.31
C HIS A 114 -3.79 19.07 -10.28
N ILE A 115 -2.55 19.28 -9.83
CA ILE A 115 -1.96 18.50 -8.74
C ILE A 115 -1.73 19.42 -7.54
N GLU A 116 -2.12 18.96 -6.36
CA GLU A 116 -1.97 19.70 -5.11
C GLU A 116 -1.48 18.81 -3.99
N LEU A 117 -0.75 19.40 -3.05
CA LEU A 117 -0.44 18.77 -1.77
C LEU A 117 -1.69 18.80 -0.89
N ALA A 118 -2.14 17.65 -0.42
CA ALA A 118 -3.23 17.60 0.54
C ALA A 118 -2.76 18.07 1.93
N GLY A 119 -3.63 18.77 2.64
CA GLY A 119 -3.30 19.40 3.91
C GLY A 119 -3.04 18.43 5.07
N ASP A 120 -2.50 18.97 6.17
CA ASP A 120 -2.01 18.23 7.35
C ASP A 120 -3.04 17.32 8.05
N GLU A 121 -4.34 17.57 7.92
CA GLU A 121 -5.38 16.75 8.55
C GLU A 121 -5.43 15.34 7.96
N VAL A 122 -5.27 15.21 6.66
CA VAL A 122 -5.29 13.92 5.97
C VAL A 122 -4.04 13.12 6.29
N LEU A 123 -2.90 13.78 6.48
CA LEU A 123 -1.66 13.19 6.97
C LEU A 123 -1.83 12.63 8.40
N LYS A 124 -2.55 13.31 9.28
CA LYS A 124 -2.84 12.84 10.64
C LYS A 124 -3.71 11.58 10.64
N ILE A 125 -4.72 11.55 9.78
CA ILE A 125 -5.59 10.37 9.62
C ILE A 125 -4.77 9.19 9.10
N TYR A 126 -3.97 9.39 8.05
CA TYR A 126 -3.11 8.36 7.51
C TYR A 126 -2.13 7.79 8.54
N LYS A 127 -1.44 8.66 9.28
CA LYS A 127 -0.48 8.24 10.30
C LYS A 127 -1.13 7.33 11.35
N ARG A 128 -2.37 7.64 11.77
CA ARG A 128 -3.12 6.77 12.70
C ARG A 128 -3.42 5.39 12.13
N PHE A 129 -3.76 5.29 10.85
CA PHE A 129 -4.03 4.00 10.20
C PHE A 129 -2.75 3.22 9.96
N TYR A 130 -1.67 3.88 9.57
CA TYR A 130 -0.36 3.26 9.37
C TYR A 130 0.18 2.69 10.68
N ASP A 131 0.19 3.47 11.74
CA ASP A 131 0.63 3.04 13.07
C ASP A 131 -0.19 1.84 13.60
N LYS A 132 -1.49 1.82 13.32
CA LYS A 132 -2.36 0.69 13.69
C LYS A 132 -2.00 -0.58 12.93
N ARG A 133 -1.80 -0.46 11.62
CA ARG A 133 -1.47 -1.57 10.73
C ARG A 133 -0.09 -2.15 11.02
N GLU A 134 0.91 -1.29 11.26
CA GLU A 134 2.25 -1.70 11.66
C GLU A 134 2.22 -2.50 12.96
N LYS A 135 1.45 -2.07 13.95
CA LYS A 135 1.25 -2.82 15.21
C LYS A 135 0.59 -4.17 14.99
N GLU A 136 -0.40 -4.25 14.09
CA GLU A 136 -1.07 -5.51 13.75
C GLU A 136 -0.10 -6.47 13.04
N GLU A 137 0.75 -5.99 12.14
CA GLU A 137 1.78 -6.79 11.46
C GLU A 137 2.85 -7.31 12.42
N ILE A 138 3.33 -6.47 13.35
CA ILE A 138 4.27 -6.89 14.39
C ILE A 138 3.65 -8.01 15.24
N ASN A 139 2.42 -7.85 15.70
CA ASN A 139 1.73 -8.85 16.50
C ASN A 139 1.55 -10.18 15.74
N ILE A 140 1.24 -10.13 14.44
CA ILE A 140 1.13 -11.34 13.61
C ILE A 140 2.49 -12.04 13.48
N ARG A 141 3.58 -11.28 13.25
CA ARG A 141 4.94 -11.86 13.17
C ARG A 141 5.36 -12.52 14.48
N GLU A 142 5.14 -11.86 15.61
CA GLU A 142 5.42 -12.43 16.93
C GLU A 142 4.66 -13.73 17.16
N ARG A 143 3.37 -13.79 16.82
CA ARG A 143 2.56 -15.02 16.93
C ARG A 143 3.04 -16.14 16.02
N ILE A 144 3.53 -15.80 14.82
CA ILE A 144 4.10 -16.79 13.89
C ILE A 144 5.42 -17.33 14.47
N GLU A 145 6.30 -16.48 14.98
CA GLU A 145 7.55 -16.91 15.62
C GLU A 145 7.30 -17.77 16.85
N GLU A 146 6.33 -17.43 17.69
CA GLU A 146 5.92 -18.27 18.84
C GLU A 146 5.44 -19.65 18.36
N ALA A 147 4.57 -19.71 17.35
CA ALA A 147 4.05 -20.97 16.81
C ALA A 147 5.15 -21.85 16.18
N ILE A 148 6.13 -21.25 15.50
CA ILE A 148 7.29 -21.97 14.96
C ILE A 148 8.13 -22.55 16.10
N ASN A 149 8.43 -21.77 17.14
CA ASN A 149 9.19 -22.22 18.28
C ASN A 149 8.49 -23.35 19.07
N GLU A 150 7.18 -23.27 19.24
CA GLU A 150 6.38 -24.34 19.87
C GLU A 150 6.43 -25.62 19.02
N HIS A 151 6.29 -25.50 17.70
CA HIS A 151 6.39 -26.65 16.80
C HIS A 151 7.77 -27.31 16.85
N ASP A 152 8.85 -26.52 16.78
CA ASP A 152 10.23 -27.04 16.83
C ASP A 152 10.53 -27.73 18.16
N ASN A 153 10.02 -27.21 19.26
CA ASN A 153 10.14 -27.84 20.58
C ASN A 153 9.35 -29.15 20.64
N ALA A 154 8.16 -29.21 20.05
CA ALA A 154 7.37 -30.45 19.97
C ALA A 154 8.07 -31.52 19.12
N VAL A 155 8.65 -31.14 17.97
CA VAL A 155 9.44 -32.05 17.12
C VAL A 155 10.63 -32.61 17.87
N ARG A 156 11.44 -31.74 18.53
CA ARG A 156 12.61 -32.18 19.32
C ARG A 156 12.22 -33.13 20.46
N THR A 157 11.07 -32.89 21.09
CA THR A 157 10.56 -33.73 22.16
C THR A 157 10.14 -35.10 21.63
N ALA A 158 9.47 -35.14 20.48
CA ALA A 158 9.06 -36.35 19.80
C ALA A 158 10.27 -37.19 19.32
N GLU A 159 11.29 -36.54 18.76
CA GLU A 159 12.54 -37.17 18.36
C GLU A 159 13.25 -37.83 19.54
N LYS A 160 13.40 -37.15 20.67
CA LYS A 160 13.98 -37.73 21.89
C LYS A 160 13.20 -38.91 22.37
N ALA A 161 11.87 -38.84 22.41
CA ALA A 161 11.03 -39.94 22.83
C ALA A 161 11.13 -41.18 21.88
N PHE A 162 11.35 -40.92 20.59
CA PHE A 162 11.56 -41.95 19.58
C PHE A 162 12.91 -42.65 19.83
N PHE A 163 14.01 -41.94 19.97
CA PHE A 163 15.33 -42.52 20.25
C PHE A 163 15.37 -43.31 21.58
N GLU A 164 14.76 -42.81 22.63
CA GLU A 164 14.66 -43.55 23.92
C GLU A 164 13.87 -44.85 23.77
N LYS A 165 12.91 -44.96 22.87
CA LYS A 165 12.18 -46.18 22.59
C LYS A 165 13.00 -47.15 21.75
N GLU A 166 13.78 -46.67 20.79
CA GLU A 166 14.68 -47.53 19.99
C GLU A 166 15.79 -48.13 20.86
N GLU A 167 16.43 -47.34 21.74
CA GLU A 167 17.43 -47.87 22.69
C GLU A 167 16.85 -48.95 23.59
N LYS A 168 15.66 -48.74 24.14
CA LYS A 168 14.99 -49.77 24.95
C LYS A 168 14.62 -51.02 24.16
N HIS A 169 14.33 -50.90 22.90
CA HIS A 169 14.01 -52.08 22.04
C HIS A 169 15.27 -52.87 21.73
N GLN A 170 16.40 -52.22 21.49
CA GLN A 170 17.71 -52.88 21.29
C GLN A 170 18.22 -53.57 22.56
N GLU A 171 17.98 -53.01 23.75
CA GLU A 171 18.33 -53.62 25.02
C GLU A 171 17.50 -54.88 25.37
N LEU A 172 16.27 -54.99 24.81
CA LEU A 172 15.38 -56.14 25.02
C LEU A 172 15.65 -57.28 24.03
N GLU A 173 16.34 -57.02 22.92
CA GLU A 173 16.70 -58.03 21.89
C GLU A 173 18.13 -58.59 22.09
N ALA A 174 18.92 -58.06 23.04
CA ALA A 174 20.29 -58.51 23.35
C ALA A 174 20.31 -59.43 24.55
#